data_9e5901df7d25861163db40b4a9dd448f
#
_entry.id   9e5901df7d25861163db40b4a9dd448f
#
_cell.length_a   1.000
_cell.length_b   1.000
_cell.length_c   1.000
_cell.angle_alpha   90.00
_cell.angle_beta   90.00
_cell.angle_gamma   90.00
#
_symmetry.space_group_name_H-M   'P 1'
#
loop_
_entity.id
_entity.type
_entity.pdbx_description
1 polymer ?
#
loop_
_entity_poly.entity_id
_entity_poly.type
_entity_poly.pdbx_seq_one_letter_code
_entity_poly.pdbx_strand_id
1 'polypeptide(L)'
;MKQISTPRCDTPLPRKGVFRILICRPNHRLGNTILLTPLISELERRYKGAEIDVISEGDIAKEVFAGFFSVRNVYCLPKRGFKHPFPFLRLIRRVRGTQYDLVIDPCVGSGFSRVLTRLLRGTHKLGFSDNPKRDGLTHVAPADIAGQHMAKRPVNLLRWALALEATHQDDVPTLDIRLTDAEAANGRHAVDQLLSESRQTTSPPVVGVFANATGDKRYPMSWWREFIDTFKVLCPTASILELIPMHGRSMLGAEWPAYYSSDIRRMGAVMAGVDLMITADCGVMHLAVASGTATIGMFCVTDAAVYAPYGKDNYPLQTSGLTARQVACRVIANYPQLLGCGACISTPSHHDDSFLRQVLVP
;
A
#
# COMPACT_ATOMS: atom_id res chain seq x y z
N MET A 1 -22.24 -26.26 6.13
CA MET A 1 -21.39 -25.37 5.31
C MET A 1 -20.93 -26.12 4.08
N LYS A 2 -21.43 -25.80 2.88
CA LYS A 2 -20.91 -26.39 1.64
C LYS A 2 -19.50 -25.80 1.40
N GLN A 3 -18.49 -26.65 1.39
CA GLN A 3 -17.18 -26.27 0.85
C GLN A 3 -17.39 -25.88 -0.62
N ILE A 4 -17.33 -24.57 -0.91
CA ILE A 4 -17.26 -24.05 -2.27
C ILE A 4 -15.85 -24.40 -2.73
N SER A 5 -15.73 -25.47 -3.53
CA SER A 5 -14.45 -25.83 -4.14
C SER A 5 -14.04 -24.68 -5.07
N THR A 6 -12.91 -24.05 -4.79
CA THR A 6 -12.33 -23.01 -5.64
C THR A 6 -12.16 -23.59 -7.05
N PRO A 7 -12.68 -22.94 -8.11
CA PRO A 7 -12.53 -23.44 -9.47
C PRO A 7 -11.05 -23.61 -9.82
N ARG A 8 -10.67 -24.81 -10.31
CA ARG A 8 -9.29 -25.10 -10.70
C ARG A 8 -9.02 -24.57 -12.10
N CYS A 9 -7.76 -24.24 -12.38
CA CYS A 9 -7.30 -23.92 -13.72
C CYS A 9 -7.13 -25.22 -14.52
N ASP A 10 -7.84 -25.37 -15.64
CA ASP A 10 -7.79 -26.59 -16.45
C ASP A 10 -6.43 -26.79 -17.14
N THR A 11 -5.76 -25.70 -17.49
CA THR A 11 -4.43 -25.70 -18.10
C THR A 11 -3.51 -24.76 -17.32
N PRO A 12 -2.79 -25.27 -16.32
CA PRO A 12 -1.91 -24.44 -15.50
C PRO A 12 -0.79 -23.78 -16.29
N LEU A 13 -0.34 -22.60 -15.85
CA LEU A 13 0.86 -21.96 -16.36
C LEU A 13 2.09 -22.86 -16.16
N PRO A 14 3.05 -22.85 -17.10
CA PRO A 14 4.30 -23.58 -16.94
C PRO A 14 5.07 -23.03 -15.72
N ARG A 15 5.62 -23.94 -14.91
CA ARG A 15 6.42 -23.60 -13.73
C ARG A 15 7.88 -23.24 -14.07
N LYS A 16 8.30 -23.47 -15.30
CA LYS A 16 9.65 -23.21 -15.84
C LYS A 16 9.55 -22.65 -17.26
N GLY A 17 10.60 -21.99 -17.72
CA GLY A 17 10.66 -21.46 -19.09
C GLY A 17 9.93 -20.13 -19.28
N VAL A 18 9.58 -19.43 -18.21
CA VAL A 18 8.99 -18.08 -18.23
C VAL A 18 10.07 -17.09 -17.78
N PHE A 19 10.60 -16.30 -18.70
CA PHE A 19 11.72 -15.38 -18.47
C PHE A 19 11.34 -13.92 -18.72
N ARG A 20 10.32 -13.65 -19.55
CA ARG A 20 9.87 -12.31 -19.87
C ARG A 20 8.41 -12.13 -19.48
N ILE A 21 8.18 -11.32 -18.47
CA ILE A 21 6.85 -11.12 -17.89
C ILE A 21 6.46 -9.65 -18.08
N LEU A 22 5.21 -9.42 -18.48
CA LEU A 22 4.65 -8.08 -18.56
C LEU A 22 3.43 -7.97 -17.68
N ILE A 23 3.40 -6.96 -16.80
CA ILE A 23 2.25 -6.62 -15.96
C ILE A 23 1.54 -5.41 -16.54
N CYS A 24 0.24 -5.54 -16.84
CA CYS A 24 -0.61 -4.47 -17.35
C CYS A 24 -1.45 -3.86 -16.22
N ARG A 25 -0.98 -2.75 -15.63
CA ARG A 25 -1.71 -2.02 -14.58
C ARG A 25 -1.81 -0.54 -14.93
N PRO A 26 -2.67 -0.14 -15.88
CA PRO A 26 -2.84 1.26 -16.30
C PRO A 26 -3.55 2.07 -15.22
N ASN A 27 -2.81 2.47 -14.20
CA ASN A 27 -3.30 3.26 -13.07
C ASN A 27 -2.18 4.21 -12.59
N HIS A 28 -2.56 5.45 -12.21
CA HIS A 28 -1.63 6.51 -11.79
C HIS A 28 -1.65 6.78 -10.28
N ARG A 29 -2.50 6.07 -9.51
CA ARG A 29 -2.60 6.31 -8.07
C ARG A 29 -1.49 5.57 -7.32
N LEU A 30 -0.79 6.27 -6.43
CA LEU A 30 0.29 5.75 -5.61
C LEU A 30 -0.09 4.43 -4.91
N GLY A 31 -1.19 4.42 -4.16
CA GLY A 31 -1.63 3.22 -3.44
C GLY A 31 -1.82 2.01 -4.35
N ASN A 32 -2.50 2.20 -5.50
CA ASN A 32 -2.71 1.10 -6.46
C ASN A 32 -1.42 0.57 -7.07
N THR A 33 -0.40 1.41 -7.19
CA THR A 33 0.92 0.99 -7.69
C THR A 33 1.67 0.19 -6.63
N ILE A 34 1.66 0.65 -5.38
CA ILE A 34 2.28 -0.06 -4.25
C ILE A 34 1.60 -1.42 -4.00
N LEU A 35 0.27 -1.49 -4.10
CA LEU A 35 -0.50 -2.73 -3.95
C LEU A 35 -0.16 -3.81 -5.02
N LEU A 36 0.69 -3.49 -6.00
CA LEU A 36 1.20 -4.43 -6.98
C LEU A 36 2.52 -5.09 -6.54
N THR A 37 3.23 -4.53 -5.57
CA THR A 37 4.54 -5.04 -5.12
C THR A 37 4.50 -6.51 -4.66
N PRO A 38 3.46 -7.00 -3.98
CA PRO A 38 3.35 -8.42 -3.63
C PRO A 38 3.31 -9.37 -4.83
N LEU A 39 2.71 -8.94 -5.94
CA LEU A 39 2.72 -9.74 -7.17
C LEU A 39 4.15 -9.86 -7.74
N ILE A 40 4.92 -8.77 -7.74
CA ILE A 40 6.32 -8.81 -8.22
C ILE A 40 7.13 -9.76 -7.34
N SER A 41 7.02 -9.67 -6.02
CA SER A 41 7.71 -10.57 -5.09
C SER A 41 7.29 -12.04 -5.29
N GLU A 42 6.00 -12.32 -5.55
CA GLU A 42 5.53 -13.67 -5.84
C GLU A 42 6.06 -14.18 -7.19
N LEU A 43 6.15 -13.32 -8.23
CA LEU A 43 6.72 -13.66 -9.52
C LEU A 43 8.21 -14.00 -9.42
N GLU A 44 8.99 -13.22 -8.68
CA GLU A 44 10.41 -13.51 -8.41
C GLU A 44 10.61 -14.85 -7.71
N ARG A 45 9.72 -15.17 -6.76
CA ARG A 45 9.74 -16.44 -6.04
C ARG A 45 9.45 -17.62 -6.97
N ARG A 46 8.52 -17.47 -7.91
CA ARG A 46 8.06 -18.54 -8.82
C ARG A 46 8.91 -18.68 -10.07
N TYR A 47 9.35 -17.56 -10.62
CA TYR A 47 10.10 -17.49 -11.87
C TYR A 47 11.46 -16.82 -11.64
N LYS A 48 12.35 -17.55 -10.95
CA LYS A 48 13.69 -17.06 -10.62
C LYS A 48 14.44 -16.63 -11.87
N GLY A 49 14.98 -15.42 -11.87
CA GLY A 49 15.73 -14.84 -12.98
C GLY A 49 14.86 -14.29 -14.12
N ALA A 50 13.54 -14.23 -13.96
CA ALA A 50 12.69 -13.59 -14.96
C ALA A 50 12.84 -12.05 -14.91
N GLU A 51 12.83 -11.44 -16.11
CA GLU A 51 12.72 -10.00 -16.28
C GLU A 51 11.25 -9.59 -16.29
N ILE A 52 10.91 -8.55 -15.53
CA ILE A 52 9.54 -8.04 -15.42
C ILE A 52 9.47 -6.64 -16.00
N ASP A 53 8.57 -6.46 -16.96
CA ASP A 53 8.18 -5.15 -17.46
C ASP A 53 6.80 -4.77 -16.87
N VAL A 54 6.60 -3.48 -16.59
CA VAL A 54 5.32 -2.98 -16.06
C VAL A 54 4.77 -1.88 -16.95
N ILE A 55 3.50 -1.96 -17.32
CA ILE A 55 2.76 -0.85 -17.91
C ILE A 55 1.94 -0.18 -16.80
N SER A 56 2.16 1.13 -16.61
CA SER A 56 1.44 1.97 -15.67
C SER A 56 1.01 3.28 -16.33
N GLU A 57 0.22 4.11 -15.67
CA GLU A 57 -0.11 5.45 -16.11
C GLU A 57 0.67 6.47 -15.27
N GLY A 58 1.42 7.38 -15.93
CA GLY A 58 2.29 8.34 -15.25
C GLY A 58 3.57 7.74 -14.65
N ASP A 59 4.39 8.56 -14.00
CA ASP A 59 5.77 8.22 -13.62
C ASP A 59 5.92 7.60 -12.21
N ILE A 60 4.90 7.64 -11.37
CA ILE A 60 4.91 7.11 -9.99
C ILE A 60 5.47 5.68 -9.90
N ALA A 61 5.12 4.85 -10.88
CA ALA A 61 5.55 3.46 -10.91
C ALA A 61 7.08 3.31 -11.06
N LYS A 62 7.76 4.24 -11.68
CA LYS A 62 9.24 4.22 -11.79
C LYS A 62 9.90 4.33 -10.42
N GLU A 63 9.39 5.23 -9.57
CA GLU A 63 9.90 5.41 -8.21
C GLU A 63 9.57 4.22 -7.31
N VAL A 64 8.32 3.72 -7.38
CA VAL A 64 7.87 2.59 -6.56
C VAL A 64 8.66 1.31 -6.87
N PHE A 65 8.94 1.05 -8.16
CA PHE A 65 9.62 -0.18 -8.56
C PHE A 65 11.14 -0.03 -8.72
N ALA A 66 11.72 1.13 -8.42
CA ALA A 66 13.17 1.37 -8.59
C ALA A 66 14.06 0.39 -7.80
N GLY A 67 13.59 -0.09 -6.64
CA GLY A 67 14.31 -1.05 -5.81
C GLY A 67 14.21 -2.51 -6.27
N PHE A 68 13.41 -2.82 -7.28
CA PHE A 68 13.20 -4.20 -7.76
C PHE A 68 14.15 -4.53 -8.91
N PHE A 69 15.18 -5.33 -8.62
CA PHE A 69 16.17 -5.74 -9.64
C PHE A 69 15.53 -6.49 -10.82
N SER A 70 14.46 -7.24 -10.59
CA SER A 70 13.72 -7.96 -11.63
C SER A 70 12.92 -7.04 -12.56
N VAL A 71 12.57 -5.81 -12.13
CA VAL A 71 11.82 -4.87 -12.94
C VAL A 71 12.77 -4.11 -13.88
N ARG A 72 12.75 -4.51 -15.14
CA ARG A 72 13.62 -3.96 -16.17
C ARG A 72 13.12 -2.65 -16.76
N ASN A 73 11.83 -2.60 -17.12
CA ASN A 73 11.23 -1.43 -17.73
C ASN A 73 9.89 -1.09 -17.09
N VAL A 74 9.67 0.20 -16.85
CA VAL A 74 8.35 0.75 -16.51
C VAL A 74 7.88 1.61 -17.68
N TYR A 75 6.90 1.14 -18.41
CA TYR A 75 6.28 1.83 -19.54
C TYR A 75 5.15 2.73 -19.04
N CYS A 76 5.35 4.04 -19.10
CA CYS A 76 4.40 5.01 -18.62
C CYS A 76 3.44 5.44 -19.73
N LEU A 77 2.20 5.04 -19.62
CA LEU A 77 1.11 5.53 -20.48
C LEU A 77 0.86 7.03 -20.19
N PRO A 78 0.59 7.81 -21.22
CA PRO A 78 0.16 9.18 -21.02
C PRO A 78 -1.18 9.20 -20.26
N LYS A 79 -1.33 10.14 -19.32
CA LYS A 79 -2.61 10.37 -18.65
C LYS A 79 -3.69 10.62 -19.70
N ARG A 80 -4.82 9.92 -19.58
CA ARG A 80 -5.91 9.96 -20.58
C ARG A 80 -5.42 9.59 -21.99
N GLY A 81 -4.75 8.44 -22.12
CA GLY A 81 -4.09 7.98 -23.35
C GLY A 81 -4.87 8.14 -24.65
N PHE A 82 -6.21 8.04 -24.62
CA PHE A 82 -7.08 8.29 -25.79
C PHE A 82 -7.05 9.76 -26.30
N LYS A 83 -6.66 10.71 -25.46
CA LYS A 83 -6.48 12.12 -25.88
C LYS A 83 -5.11 12.36 -26.53
N HIS A 84 -4.20 11.41 -26.41
CA HIS A 84 -2.83 11.46 -26.94
C HIS A 84 -2.52 10.20 -27.76
N PRO A 85 -3.17 10.00 -28.93
CA PRO A 85 -3.09 8.75 -29.68
C PRO A 85 -1.67 8.43 -30.18
N PHE A 86 -0.90 9.42 -30.60
CA PHE A 86 0.46 9.17 -31.13
C PHE A 86 1.45 8.69 -30.05
N PRO A 87 1.58 9.32 -28.87
CA PRO A 87 2.38 8.78 -27.77
C PRO A 87 1.91 7.39 -27.33
N PHE A 88 0.61 7.17 -27.25
CA PHE A 88 0.03 5.88 -26.91
C PHE A 88 0.44 4.78 -27.92
N LEU A 89 0.24 5.02 -29.22
CA LEU A 89 0.60 4.07 -30.27
C LEU A 89 2.10 3.80 -30.33
N ARG A 90 2.93 4.83 -30.12
CA ARG A 90 4.39 4.68 -30.07
C ARG A 90 4.80 3.76 -28.92
N LEU A 91 4.20 3.94 -27.75
CA LEU A 91 4.45 3.09 -26.59
C LEU A 91 4.01 1.65 -26.85
N ILE A 92 2.80 1.45 -27.35
CA ILE A 92 2.30 0.09 -27.72
C ILE A 92 3.20 -0.60 -28.73
N ARG A 93 3.67 0.13 -29.76
CA ARG A 93 4.63 -0.43 -30.73
C ARG A 93 5.93 -0.84 -30.05
N ARG A 94 6.45 -0.03 -29.14
CA ARG A 94 7.67 -0.34 -28.38
C ARG A 94 7.49 -1.59 -27.54
N VAL A 95 6.41 -1.71 -26.78
CA VAL A 95 6.13 -2.89 -25.94
C VAL A 95 5.90 -4.15 -26.81
N ARG A 96 5.21 -4.01 -27.94
CA ARG A 96 5.00 -5.10 -28.90
C ARG A 96 6.26 -5.58 -29.61
N GLY A 97 7.35 -4.81 -29.57
CA GLY A 97 8.66 -5.24 -30.03
C GLY A 97 9.25 -6.39 -29.22
N THR A 98 8.75 -6.60 -28.00
CA THR A 98 9.14 -7.73 -27.15
C THR A 98 8.07 -8.82 -27.20
N GLN A 99 8.51 -10.06 -27.37
CA GLN A 99 7.66 -11.24 -27.15
C GLN A 99 7.77 -11.63 -25.69
N TYR A 100 6.65 -11.59 -24.96
CA TYR A 100 6.58 -12.00 -23.56
C TYR A 100 6.14 -13.46 -23.45
N ASP A 101 6.68 -14.16 -22.48
CA ASP A 101 6.22 -15.50 -22.13
C ASP A 101 4.89 -15.42 -21.36
N LEU A 102 4.76 -14.40 -20.50
CA LEU A 102 3.57 -14.17 -19.68
C LEU A 102 3.18 -12.70 -19.66
N VAL A 103 1.92 -12.42 -19.97
CA VAL A 103 1.30 -11.10 -19.81
C VAL A 103 0.20 -11.22 -18.76
N ILE A 104 0.24 -10.38 -17.70
CA ILE A 104 -0.69 -10.40 -16.59
C ILE A 104 -1.53 -9.12 -16.58
N ASP A 105 -2.85 -9.27 -16.61
CA ASP A 105 -3.83 -8.22 -16.32
C ASP A 105 -4.42 -8.46 -14.93
N PRO A 106 -3.89 -7.81 -13.88
CA PRO A 106 -4.36 -8.01 -12.51
C PRO A 106 -5.65 -7.25 -12.18
N CYS A 107 -6.26 -6.57 -13.16
CA CYS A 107 -7.42 -5.72 -12.96
C CYS A 107 -8.71 -6.51 -13.05
N VAL A 108 -9.58 -6.36 -12.06
CA VAL A 108 -10.96 -6.84 -12.12
C VAL A 108 -11.84 -5.75 -12.74
N GLY A 109 -12.62 -6.10 -13.77
CA GLY A 109 -13.63 -5.20 -14.37
C GLY A 109 -13.09 -4.00 -15.18
N SER A 110 -11.81 -3.97 -15.55
CA SER A 110 -11.21 -2.87 -16.32
C SER A 110 -11.23 -3.16 -17.83
N GLY A 111 -12.17 -2.56 -18.55
CA GLY A 111 -12.23 -2.68 -20.02
C GLY A 111 -10.97 -2.16 -20.72
N PHE A 112 -10.39 -1.05 -20.23
CA PHE A 112 -9.17 -0.48 -20.82
C PHE A 112 -7.96 -1.40 -20.64
N SER A 113 -7.75 -1.94 -19.44
CA SER A 113 -6.68 -2.89 -19.18
C SER A 113 -6.81 -4.14 -20.08
N ARG A 114 -8.04 -4.61 -20.28
CA ARG A 114 -8.34 -5.75 -21.11
C ARG A 114 -8.02 -5.51 -22.59
N VAL A 115 -8.44 -4.37 -23.14
CA VAL A 115 -8.10 -3.97 -24.53
C VAL A 115 -6.59 -3.88 -24.68
N LEU A 116 -5.91 -3.26 -23.71
CA LEU A 116 -4.46 -3.15 -23.71
C LEU A 116 -3.80 -4.53 -23.74
N THR A 117 -4.17 -5.42 -22.82
CA THR A 117 -3.62 -6.79 -22.75
C THR A 117 -3.86 -7.57 -24.05
N ARG A 118 -5.02 -7.39 -24.69
CA ARG A 118 -5.32 -8.01 -25.98
C ARG A 118 -4.36 -7.55 -27.08
N LEU A 119 -3.96 -6.28 -27.08
CA LEU A 119 -3.06 -5.71 -28.10
C LEU A 119 -1.61 -6.17 -27.95
N LEU A 120 -1.20 -6.66 -26.79
CA LEU A 120 0.17 -7.04 -26.49
C LEU A 120 0.50 -8.47 -26.95
N ARG A 121 1.79 -8.74 -27.16
CA ARG A 121 2.29 -10.06 -27.57
C ARG A 121 2.71 -10.87 -26.36
N GLY A 122 2.11 -12.03 -26.16
CA GLY A 122 2.46 -12.94 -25.08
C GLY A 122 1.99 -14.34 -25.37
N THR A 123 2.82 -15.33 -25.02
CA THR A 123 2.48 -16.76 -25.15
C THR A 123 1.33 -17.11 -24.22
N HIS A 124 1.44 -16.69 -22.96
CA HIS A 124 0.38 -16.82 -21.96
C HIS A 124 -0.15 -15.44 -21.59
N LYS A 125 -1.47 -15.30 -21.55
CA LYS A 125 -2.15 -14.07 -21.12
C LYS A 125 -3.11 -14.41 -20.01
N LEU A 126 -2.80 -13.91 -18.82
CA LEU A 126 -3.51 -14.18 -17.57
C LEU A 126 -4.33 -12.97 -17.13
N GLY A 127 -5.57 -13.18 -16.72
CA GLY A 127 -6.41 -12.12 -16.16
C GLY A 127 -7.74 -12.63 -15.65
N PHE A 128 -8.49 -11.74 -14.97
CA PHE A 128 -9.86 -12.01 -14.55
C PHE A 128 -10.83 -11.71 -15.68
N SER A 129 -11.83 -12.55 -15.91
CA SER A 129 -12.90 -12.25 -16.85
C SER A 129 -14.17 -13.06 -16.59
N ASP A 130 -15.29 -12.41 -16.80
CA ASP A 130 -16.59 -13.05 -16.85
C ASP A 130 -16.99 -13.46 -18.28
N ASN A 131 -16.21 -13.07 -19.30
CA ASN A 131 -16.46 -13.41 -20.71
C ASN A 131 -15.17 -13.82 -21.47
N PRO A 132 -14.69 -15.07 -21.27
CA PRO A 132 -13.42 -15.54 -21.79
C PRO A 132 -13.27 -15.42 -23.32
N LYS A 133 -14.36 -15.60 -24.06
CA LYS A 133 -14.32 -15.64 -25.54
C LYS A 133 -13.99 -14.29 -26.20
N ARG A 134 -14.24 -13.17 -25.48
CA ARG A 134 -14.01 -11.80 -26.00
C ARG A 134 -12.68 -11.19 -25.60
N ASP A 135 -12.05 -11.71 -24.56
CA ASP A 135 -10.96 -11.00 -23.88
C ASP A 135 -9.57 -11.30 -24.41
N GLY A 136 -9.41 -12.34 -25.23
CA GLY A 136 -8.11 -12.74 -25.82
C GLY A 136 -7.09 -13.16 -24.76
N LEU A 137 -7.57 -13.65 -23.61
CA LEU A 137 -6.76 -14.27 -22.56
C LEU A 137 -6.62 -15.76 -22.84
N THR A 138 -5.49 -16.33 -22.46
CA THR A 138 -5.24 -17.79 -22.50
C THR A 138 -5.58 -18.46 -21.16
N HIS A 139 -5.47 -17.70 -20.06
CA HIS A 139 -5.77 -18.13 -18.70
C HIS A 139 -6.75 -17.14 -18.09
N VAL A 140 -7.97 -17.59 -17.89
CA VAL A 140 -9.08 -16.76 -17.44
C VAL A 140 -9.52 -17.18 -16.05
N ALA A 141 -9.18 -16.37 -15.07
CA ALA A 141 -9.60 -16.60 -13.72
C ALA A 141 -11.01 -16.02 -13.48
N PRO A 142 -11.89 -16.76 -12.82
CA PRO A 142 -13.17 -16.23 -12.38
C PRO A 142 -12.96 -15.15 -11.31
N ALA A 143 -13.86 -14.16 -11.25
CA ALA A 143 -13.70 -13.00 -10.37
C ALA A 143 -13.75 -13.35 -8.88
N ASP A 144 -14.43 -14.43 -8.51
CA ASP A 144 -14.58 -14.89 -7.11
C ASP A 144 -13.27 -15.32 -6.45
N ILE A 145 -12.27 -15.80 -7.24
CA ILE A 145 -10.95 -16.14 -6.70
C ILE A 145 -10.12 -14.92 -6.32
N ALA A 146 -10.51 -13.73 -6.77
CA ALA A 146 -9.74 -12.52 -6.50
C ALA A 146 -9.59 -12.23 -5.00
N GLY A 147 -10.62 -12.57 -4.21
CA GLY A 147 -10.70 -12.17 -2.81
C GLY A 147 -10.98 -10.67 -2.66
N GLN A 148 -11.14 -10.21 -1.42
CA GLN A 148 -11.52 -8.82 -1.15
C GLN A 148 -10.33 -7.85 -1.22
N HIS A 149 -9.16 -8.26 -0.71
CA HIS A 149 -8.04 -7.36 -0.51
C HIS A 149 -7.26 -7.05 -1.78
N MET A 150 -7.15 -5.77 -2.13
CA MET A 150 -6.60 -5.29 -3.41
C MET A 150 -5.14 -5.71 -3.68
N ALA A 151 -4.29 -5.83 -2.67
CA ALA A 151 -2.91 -6.29 -2.84
C ALA A 151 -2.83 -7.82 -3.02
N LYS A 152 -3.78 -8.58 -2.44
CA LYS A 152 -3.79 -10.04 -2.49
C LYS A 152 -4.39 -10.56 -3.80
N ARG A 153 -5.30 -9.81 -4.43
CA ARG A 153 -5.94 -10.20 -5.71
C ARG A 153 -4.95 -10.60 -6.82
N PRO A 154 -3.91 -9.81 -7.13
CA PRO A 154 -2.95 -10.16 -8.17
C PRO A 154 -2.15 -11.44 -7.86
N VAL A 155 -1.85 -11.65 -6.58
CA VAL A 155 -1.15 -12.86 -6.11
C VAL A 155 -2.05 -14.08 -6.22
N ASN A 156 -3.33 -13.96 -5.82
CA ASN A 156 -4.32 -15.02 -5.95
C ASN A 156 -4.52 -15.43 -7.41
N LEU A 157 -4.55 -14.44 -8.33
CA LEU A 157 -4.62 -14.68 -9.76
C LEU A 157 -3.46 -15.55 -10.26
N LEU A 158 -2.22 -15.19 -9.89
CA LEU A 158 -1.03 -15.94 -10.29
C LEU A 158 -1.04 -17.36 -9.69
N ARG A 159 -1.36 -17.48 -8.40
CA ARG A 159 -1.40 -18.76 -7.69
C ARG A 159 -2.45 -19.69 -8.27
N TRP A 160 -3.63 -19.17 -8.58
CA TRP A 160 -4.68 -19.92 -9.27
C TRP A 160 -4.19 -20.45 -10.63
N ALA A 161 -3.55 -19.60 -11.44
CA ALA A 161 -3.07 -19.98 -12.75
C ALA A 161 -1.93 -21.02 -12.70
N LEU A 162 -1.19 -21.07 -11.60
CA LEU A 162 -0.15 -22.09 -11.35
C LEU A 162 -0.72 -23.39 -10.74
N ALA A 163 -2.04 -23.48 -10.55
CA ALA A 163 -2.71 -24.58 -9.86
C ALA A 163 -2.07 -24.87 -8.48
N LEU A 164 -1.72 -23.81 -7.74
CA LEU A 164 -1.24 -23.95 -6.38
C LEU A 164 -2.43 -24.13 -5.46
N GLU A 165 -2.29 -24.99 -4.46
CA GLU A 165 -3.28 -25.08 -3.40
C GLU A 165 -3.46 -23.72 -2.73
N ALA A 166 -4.68 -23.42 -2.27
CA ALA A 166 -4.98 -22.22 -1.52
C ALA A 166 -4.15 -22.24 -0.23
N THR A 167 -2.98 -21.62 -0.29
CA THR A 167 -2.16 -21.38 0.90
C THR A 167 -2.88 -20.35 1.77
N HIS A 168 -2.72 -20.44 3.09
CA HIS A 168 -3.31 -19.52 4.05
C HIS A 168 -3.11 -18.07 3.58
N GLN A 169 -4.11 -17.21 3.79
CA GLN A 169 -4.05 -15.79 3.39
C GLN A 169 -2.82 -15.04 3.95
N ASP A 170 -2.21 -15.59 5.00
CA ASP A 170 -1.06 -15.04 5.71
C ASP A 170 0.28 -15.24 4.97
N ASP A 171 0.34 -16.09 3.93
CA ASP A 171 1.55 -16.33 3.12
C ASP A 171 1.66 -15.39 1.89
N VAL A 172 0.82 -14.37 1.78
CA VAL A 172 0.94 -13.36 0.72
C VAL A 172 2.08 -12.39 1.07
N PRO A 173 3.05 -12.14 0.14
CA PRO A 173 4.12 -11.18 0.41
C PRO A 173 3.56 -9.83 0.86
N THR A 174 4.25 -9.19 1.82
CA THR A 174 3.90 -7.85 2.29
C THR A 174 4.17 -6.80 1.23
N LEU A 175 3.61 -5.60 1.42
CA LEU A 175 3.98 -4.44 0.61
C LEU A 175 5.45 -4.11 0.88
N ASP A 176 6.19 -3.77 -0.19
CA ASP A 176 7.60 -3.43 -0.09
C ASP A 176 8.00 -2.56 -1.28
N ILE A 177 8.69 -1.44 -1.06
CA ILE A 177 9.31 -0.62 -2.11
C ILE A 177 10.82 -0.82 -2.20
N ARG A 178 11.36 -1.74 -1.40
CA ARG A 178 12.78 -2.09 -1.36
C ARG A 178 13.68 -0.86 -1.25
N LEU A 179 13.51 -0.14 -0.15
CA LEU A 179 14.46 0.92 0.19
C LEU A 179 15.84 0.32 0.39
N THR A 180 16.85 0.98 -0.14
CA THR A 180 18.23 0.63 0.14
C THR A 180 18.61 1.03 1.57
N ASP A 181 19.65 0.40 2.14
CA ASP A 181 20.17 0.77 3.46
C ASP A 181 20.58 2.24 3.53
N ALA A 182 21.12 2.78 2.42
CA ALA A 182 21.51 4.18 2.31
C ALA A 182 20.27 5.11 2.34
N GLU A 183 19.20 4.76 1.62
CA GLU A 183 17.94 5.53 1.67
C GLU A 183 17.35 5.51 3.08
N ALA A 184 17.28 4.35 3.72
CA ALA A 184 16.77 4.20 5.07
C ALA A 184 17.62 4.97 6.10
N ALA A 185 18.96 4.93 5.97
CA ALA A 185 19.87 5.71 6.82
C ALA A 185 19.68 7.22 6.65
N ASN A 186 19.55 7.70 5.40
CA ASN A 186 19.26 9.10 5.11
C ASN A 186 17.91 9.54 5.66
N GLY A 187 16.89 8.67 5.60
CA GLY A 187 15.58 8.92 6.18
C GLY A 187 15.66 9.10 7.70
N ARG A 188 16.32 8.19 8.41
CA ARG A 188 16.55 8.31 9.86
C ARG A 188 17.30 9.59 10.23
N HIS A 189 18.38 9.90 9.50
CA HIS A 189 19.13 11.13 9.71
C HIS A 189 18.25 12.40 9.53
N ALA A 190 17.40 12.41 8.52
CA ALA A 190 16.45 13.52 8.31
C ALA A 190 15.47 13.66 9.48
N VAL A 191 14.94 12.55 10.01
CA VAL A 191 14.07 12.55 11.19
C VAL A 191 14.83 13.09 12.42
N ASP A 192 16.07 12.63 12.62
CA ASP A 192 16.90 13.10 13.74
C ASP A 192 17.18 14.60 13.65
N GLN A 193 17.49 15.13 12.49
CA GLN A 193 17.69 16.55 12.29
C GLN A 193 16.42 17.38 12.58
N LEU A 194 15.26 16.93 12.09
CA LEU A 194 13.99 17.63 12.28
C LEU A 194 13.55 17.68 13.77
N LEU A 195 13.96 16.69 14.54
CA LEU A 195 13.59 16.56 15.95
C LEU A 195 14.73 16.98 16.90
N SER A 196 15.89 17.41 16.42
CA SER A 196 17.07 17.74 17.23
C SER A 196 16.80 18.79 18.29
N GLU A 197 15.97 19.79 17.99
CA GLU A 197 15.61 20.85 18.93
C GLU A 197 14.66 20.38 20.04
N SER A 198 13.95 19.26 19.82
CA SER A 198 12.93 18.72 20.72
C SER A 198 13.42 17.52 21.56
N ARG A 199 14.61 16.97 21.24
CA ARG A 199 15.12 15.74 21.88
C ARG A 199 15.87 16.05 23.18
N GLN A 200 15.37 15.48 24.26
CA GLN A 200 16.10 15.29 25.51
C GLN A 200 16.98 14.03 25.43
N THR A 201 17.78 13.77 26.44
CA THR A 201 18.82 12.71 26.52
C THR A 201 18.37 11.27 26.27
N THR A 202 17.06 10.99 26.26
CA THR A 202 16.47 9.69 25.89
C THR A 202 15.84 9.82 24.52
N SER A 203 16.02 8.79 23.65
CA SER A 203 15.41 8.76 22.31
C SER A 203 13.91 8.39 22.44
N PRO A 204 13.00 9.36 22.46
CA PRO A 204 11.56 9.09 22.57
C PRO A 204 11.05 8.45 21.28
N PRO A 205 9.94 7.69 21.34
CA PRO A 205 9.33 7.16 20.14
C PRO A 205 8.86 8.29 19.22
N VAL A 206 9.09 8.11 17.92
CA VAL A 206 8.70 9.08 16.88
C VAL A 206 7.45 8.59 16.18
N VAL A 207 6.40 9.40 16.20
CA VAL A 207 5.12 9.13 15.54
C VAL A 207 4.96 10.02 14.31
N GLY A 208 5.01 9.43 13.15
CA GLY A 208 4.71 10.10 11.89
C GLY A 208 3.20 10.21 11.68
N VAL A 209 2.72 11.41 11.36
CA VAL A 209 1.29 11.66 11.07
C VAL A 209 1.13 12.18 9.67
N PHE A 210 0.28 11.50 8.87
CA PHE A 210 -0.15 12.00 7.57
C PHE A 210 -1.65 12.28 7.61
N ALA A 211 -1.99 13.55 7.82
CA ALA A 211 -3.36 14.00 8.10
C ALA A 211 -4.21 14.27 6.85
N ASN A 212 -3.73 13.94 5.64
CA ASN A 212 -4.45 14.19 4.41
C ASN A 212 -5.04 12.91 3.81
N ALA A 213 -6.24 13.04 3.24
CA ALA A 213 -6.90 12.02 2.45
C ALA A 213 -7.77 12.67 1.37
N THR A 214 -8.38 11.88 0.48
CA THR A 214 -9.28 12.38 -0.57
C THR A 214 -10.73 12.22 -0.18
N GLY A 215 -11.54 13.26 -0.45
CA GLY A 215 -12.99 13.23 -0.21
C GLY A 215 -13.35 13.03 1.26
N ASP A 216 -14.37 12.24 1.51
CA ASP A 216 -14.98 12.01 2.83
C ASP A 216 -14.10 11.18 3.79
N LYS A 217 -12.94 10.72 3.33
CA LYS A 217 -11.94 10.06 4.16
C LYS A 217 -11.09 11.02 4.99
N ARG A 218 -11.21 12.33 4.74
CA ARG A 218 -10.44 13.37 5.42
C ARG A 218 -11.07 13.73 6.76
N TYR A 219 -10.27 13.65 7.80
CA TYR A 219 -10.64 14.17 9.10
C TYR A 219 -10.38 15.70 9.14
N PRO A 220 -11.27 16.49 9.74
CA PRO A 220 -11.06 17.94 9.87
C PRO A 220 -9.89 18.27 10.79
N MET A 221 -9.32 19.47 10.66
CA MET A 221 -8.18 19.90 11.48
C MET A 221 -8.51 19.91 12.98
N SER A 222 -9.73 20.28 13.35
CA SER A 222 -10.20 20.23 14.75
C SER A 222 -10.17 18.82 15.33
N TRP A 223 -10.52 17.81 14.53
CA TRP A 223 -10.46 16.41 14.92
C TRP A 223 -9.01 15.96 15.14
N TRP A 224 -8.09 16.34 14.24
CA TRP A 224 -6.67 16.01 14.38
C TRP A 224 -6.05 16.69 15.60
N ARG A 225 -6.43 17.94 15.89
CA ARG A 225 -5.97 18.64 17.09
C ARG A 225 -6.41 17.89 18.35
N GLU A 226 -7.69 17.57 18.50
CA GLU A 226 -8.20 16.80 19.64
C GLU A 226 -7.52 15.42 19.77
N PHE A 227 -7.26 14.75 18.62
CA PHE A 227 -6.54 13.48 18.59
C PHE A 227 -5.11 13.64 19.14
N ILE A 228 -4.35 14.60 18.63
CA ILE A 228 -2.95 14.80 19.00
C ILE A 228 -2.85 15.27 20.45
N ASP A 229 -3.70 16.18 20.90
CA ASP A 229 -3.74 16.65 22.28
C ASP A 229 -3.97 15.48 23.24
N THR A 230 -4.96 14.64 22.96
CA THR A 230 -5.21 13.42 23.75
C THR A 230 -4.03 12.46 23.69
N PHE A 231 -3.47 12.24 22.51
CA PHE A 231 -2.31 11.36 22.33
C PHE A 231 -1.11 11.84 23.15
N LYS A 232 -0.82 13.14 23.15
CA LYS A 232 0.28 13.74 23.90
C LYS A 232 0.06 13.73 25.43
N VAL A 233 -1.18 13.83 25.89
CA VAL A 233 -1.50 13.63 27.31
C VAL A 233 -1.18 12.20 27.75
N LEU A 234 -1.52 11.21 26.92
CA LEU A 234 -1.33 9.79 27.24
C LEU A 234 0.09 9.29 26.97
N CYS A 235 0.78 9.86 25.99
CA CYS A 235 2.16 9.55 25.61
C CYS A 235 3.01 10.85 25.54
N PRO A 236 3.32 11.48 26.67
CA PRO A 236 3.96 12.81 26.70
C PRO A 236 5.37 12.80 26.10
N THR A 237 6.07 11.67 26.15
CA THR A 237 7.43 11.53 25.62
C THR A 237 7.46 11.37 24.10
N ALA A 238 6.38 10.88 23.45
CA ALA A 238 6.37 10.66 22.02
C ALA A 238 6.57 11.97 21.22
N SER A 239 7.45 11.95 20.24
CA SER A 239 7.66 13.05 19.29
C SER A 239 6.71 12.89 18.11
N ILE A 240 6.06 13.98 17.71
CA ILE A 240 5.18 14.01 16.53
C ILE A 240 5.95 14.61 15.35
N LEU A 241 5.90 13.94 14.19
CA LEU A 241 6.42 14.42 12.92
C LEU A 241 5.29 14.45 11.88
N GLU A 242 4.93 15.63 11.39
CA GLU A 242 3.95 15.74 10.30
C GLU A 242 4.59 15.43 8.95
N LEU A 243 3.98 14.54 8.18
CA LEU A 243 4.35 14.31 6.78
C LEU A 243 3.45 15.16 5.87
N ILE A 244 4.06 16.11 5.16
CA ILE A 244 3.35 17.11 4.37
C ILE A 244 2.88 16.49 3.03
N PRO A 245 1.61 16.69 2.64
CA PRO A 245 1.11 16.24 1.35
C PRO A 245 1.77 16.98 0.17
N MET A 246 1.64 16.42 -1.05
CA MET A 246 2.24 16.98 -2.28
C MET A 246 1.87 18.45 -2.56
N HIS A 247 0.75 18.95 -2.04
CA HIS A 247 0.38 20.37 -2.19
C HIS A 247 1.18 21.31 -1.28
N GLY A 248 2.10 20.78 -0.43
CA GLY A 248 3.04 21.56 0.36
C GLY A 248 2.42 22.34 1.53
N ARG A 249 1.22 21.95 2.01
CA ARG A 249 0.54 22.63 3.11
C ARG A 249 0.36 21.71 4.29
N SER A 250 0.71 22.18 5.48
CA SER A 250 0.42 21.47 6.73
C SER A 250 -1.09 21.25 6.89
N MET A 251 -1.44 20.09 7.38
CA MET A 251 -2.80 19.70 7.74
C MET A 251 -3.03 19.74 9.25
N LEU A 252 -1.96 19.99 10.02
CA LEU A 252 -1.95 20.06 11.50
C LEU A 252 -1.70 21.48 12.03
N GLY A 253 -1.85 22.52 11.18
CA GLY A 253 -1.70 23.91 11.57
C GLY A 253 -0.25 24.39 11.67
N ALA A 254 0.72 23.64 11.17
CA ALA A 254 2.17 23.92 11.23
C ALA A 254 2.70 24.03 12.68
N GLU A 255 2.09 23.32 13.62
CA GLU A 255 2.47 23.32 15.04
C GLU A 255 3.56 22.29 15.38
N TRP A 256 3.83 21.36 14.43
CA TRP A 256 4.73 20.23 14.63
C TRP A 256 5.89 20.25 13.65
N PRO A 257 7.06 19.68 14.00
CA PRO A 257 8.12 19.39 13.04
C PRO A 257 7.53 18.66 11.84
N ALA A 258 7.94 19.06 10.63
CA ALA A 258 7.29 18.58 9.43
C ALA A 258 8.30 18.23 8.35
N TYR A 259 8.00 17.18 7.55
CA TYR A 259 8.78 16.79 6.41
C TYR A 259 7.96 16.85 5.13
N TYR A 260 8.55 17.41 4.09
CA TYR A 260 7.97 17.47 2.75
C TYR A 260 8.90 16.86 1.71
N SER A 261 8.36 16.02 0.86
CA SER A 261 9.04 15.59 -0.37
C SER A 261 8.02 15.26 -1.46
N SER A 262 8.33 15.67 -2.69
CA SER A 262 7.62 15.19 -3.88
C SER A 262 8.16 13.86 -4.39
N ASP A 263 9.33 13.43 -3.92
CA ASP A 263 9.97 12.15 -4.22
C ASP A 263 9.41 11.08 -3.27
N ILE A 264 8.81 10.05 -3.85
CA ILE A 264 8.15 8.96 -3.11
C ILE A 264 9.15 8.16 -2.29
N ARG A 265 10.36 7.91 -2.83
CA ARG A 265 11.36 7.13 -2.13
C ARG A 265 11.93 7.88 -0.93
N ARG A 266 12.19 9.19 -1.07
CA ARG A 266 12.58 10.04 0.06
C ARG A 266 11.50 10.10 1.13
N MET A 267 10.23 10.24 0.73
CA MET A 267 9.10 10.19 1.66
C MET A 267 9.03 8.84 2.38
N GLY A 268 9.16 7.73 1.64
CA GLY A 268 9.23 6.38 2.22
C GLY A 268 10.42 6.18 3.16
N ALA A 269 11.59 6.72 2.81
CA ALA A 269 12.78 6.65 3.65
C ALA A 269 12.59 7.37 4.99
N VAL A 270 11.97 8.55 4.99
CA VAL A 270 11.64 9.26 6.23
C VAL A 270 10.58 8.49 7.04
N MET A 271 9.59 7.89 6.37
CA MET A 271 8.63 6.99 7.05
C MET A 271 9.35 5.82 7.71
N ALA A 272 10.34 5.20 7.05
CA ALA A 272 11.14 4.13 7.65
C ALA A 272 12.01 4.59 8.83
N GLY A 273 12.16 5.89 9.02
CA GLY A 273 12.86 6.51 10.15
C GLY A 273 11.99 6.81 11.38
N VAL A 274 10.66 6.61 11.30
CA VAL A 274 9.76 6.78 12.44
C VAL A 274 9.32 5.42 12.99
N ASP A 275 8.90 5.39 14.26
CA ASP A 275 8.52 4.14 14.93
C ASP A 275 7.08 3.74 14.61
N LEU A 276 6.18 4.70 14.42
CA LEU A 276 4.77 4.45 14.11
C LEU A 276 4.27 5.48 13.08
N MET A 277 3.57 5.02 12.06
CA MET A 277 2.81 5.86 11.14
C MET A 277 1.31 5.82 11.45
N ILE A 278 0.69 7.00 11.57
CA ILE A 278 -0.76 7.17 11.74
C ILE A 278 -1.28 7.94 10.54
N THR A 279 -2.23 7.36 9.81
CA THR A 279 -2.76 7.97 8.60
C THR A 279 -4.19 7.51 8.31
N ALA A 280 -4.96 8.36 7.64
CA ALA A 280 -6.23 7.95 7.05
C ALA A 280 -6.00 6.98 5.88
N ASP A 281 -7.06 6.24 5.47
CA ASP A 281 -7.03 5.37 4.30
C ASP A 281 -6.70 6.16 3.01
N CYS A 282 -5.46 6.09 2.60
CA CYS A 282 -4.94 6.75 1.41
C CYS A 282 -3.70 6.03 0.85
N GLY A 283 -3.18 6.50 -0.30
CA GLY A 283 -1.99 5.91 -0.93
C GLY A 283 -0.74 5.98 -0.06
N VAL A 284 -0.65 6.96 0.84
CA VAL A 284 0.48 7.17 1.75
C VAL A 284 0.50 6.12 2.87
N MET A 285 -0.66 5.63 3.31
CA MET A 285 -0.77 4.48 4.21
C MET A 285 -0.04 3.26 3.64
N HIS A 286 -0.27 2.95 2.37
CA HIS A 286 0.41 1.84 1.72
C HIS A 286 1.91 2.09 1.54
N LEU A 287 2.32 3.35 1.37
CA LEU A 287 3.74 3.72 1.31
C LEU A 287 4.43 3.47 2.64
N ALA A 288 3.82 3.85 3.75
CA ALA A 288 4.34 3.61 5.10
C ALA A 288 4.57 2.11 5.35
N VAL A 289 3.54 1.28 5.06
CA VAL A 289 3.67 -0.18 5.16
C VAL A 289 4.80 -0.71 4.27
N ALA A 290 4.86 -0.23 3.02
CA ALA A 290 5.87 -0.68 2.05
C ALA A 290 7.29 -0.17 2.36
N SER A 291 7.42 0.80 3.26
CA SER A 291 8.69 1.28 3.81
C SER A 291 9.13 0.52 5.06
N GLY A 292 8.34 -0.46 5.51
CA GLY A 292 8.64 -1.29 6.68
C GLY A 292 8.26 -0.67 8.03
N THR A 293 7.48 0.42 8.05
CA THR A 293 7.08 1.13 9.27
C THR A 293 5.80 0.54 9.84
N ALA A 294 5.75 0.31 11.16
CA ALA A 294 4.51 0.01 11.86
C ALA A 294 3.45 1.06 11.53
N THR A 295 2.27 0.63 11.06
CA THR A 295 1.29 1.56 10.49
C THR A 295 -0.12 1.31 11.00
N ILE A 296 -0.78 2.35 11.51
CA ILE A 296 -2.23 2.38 11.70
C ILE A 296 -2.88 3.11 10.53
N GLY A 297 -3.73 2.37 9.79
CA GLY A 297 -4.62 2.92 8.80
C GLY A 297 -6.01 3.16 9.39
N MET A 298 -6.48 4.40 9.38
CA MET A 298 -7.78 4.78 9.92
C MET A 298 -8.85 4.77 8.82
N PHE A 299 -9.93 4.03 9.06
CA PHE A 299 -11.03 3.82 8.12
C PHE A 299 -12.33 4.40 8.67
N CYS A 300 -12.84 5.45 8.03
CA CYS A 300 -14.12 6.05 8.39
C CYS A 300 -15.23 5.76 7.36
N VAL A 301 -14.88 5.57 6.10
CA VAL A 301 -15.83 5.40 4.99
C VAL A 301 -15.58 4.09 4.22
N THR A 302 -14.29 3.79 3.98
CA THR A 302 -13.89 2.66 3.14
C THR A 302 -13.92 1.36 3.96
N ASP A 303 -14.28 0.26 3.30
CA ASP A 303 -14.16 -1.07 3.90
C ASP A 303 -12.68 -1.44 4.07
N ALA A 304 -12.27 -1.66 5.32
CA ALA A 304 -10.93 -2.08 5.66
C ALA A 304 -10.55 -3.43 5.02
N ALA A 305 -11.52 -4.34 4.82
CA ALA A 305 -11.24 -5.63 4.17
C ALA A 305 -10.65 -5.49 2.76
N VAL A 306 -10.85 -4.34 2.11
CA VAL A 306 -10.37 -4.06 0.74
C VAL A 306 -8.96 -3.46 0.74
N TYR A 307 -8.64 -2.60 1.71
CA TYR A 307 -7.41 -1.80 1.68
C TYR A 307 -6.60 -1.82 2.99
N ALA A 308 -6.97 -2.63 3.98
CA ALA A 308 -6.27 -2.67 5.26
C ALA A 308 -4.75 -2.76 5.11
N PRO A 309 -3.97 -2.05 5.93
CA PRO A 309 -2.57 -2.37 6.07
C PRO A 309 -2.44 -3.78 6.64
N TYR A 310 -1.52 -4.59 6.13
CA TYR A 310 -1.32 -5.97 6.57
C TYR A 310 0.17 -6.29 6.72
N GLY A 311 0.46 -7.40 7.35
CA GLY A 311 1.80 -7.77 7.78
C GLY A 311 2.03 -7.45 9.25
N LYS A 312 3.24 -7.72 9.74
CA LYS A 312 3.59 -7.52 11.13
C LYS A 312 3.47 -6.04 11.52
N ASP A 313 2.91 -5.78 12.70
CA ASP A 313 2.78 -4.45 13.30
C ASP A 313 1.96 -3.43 12.47
N ASN A 314 1.07 -3.93 11.59
CA ASN A 314 0.18 -3.09 10.79
C ASN A 314 -1.29 -3.36 11.15
N TYR A 315 -2.07 -2.31 11.46
CA TYR A 315 -3.45 -2.46 11.92
C TYR A 315 -4.41 -1.52 11.18
N PRO A 316 -5.56 -2.03 10.71
CA PRO A 316 -6.70 -1.20 10.34
C PRO A 316 -7.48 -0.81 11.57
N LEU A 317 -7.75 0.47 11.73
CA LEU A 317 -8.60 0.99 12.80
C LEU A 317 -9.88 1.57 12.21
N GLN A 318 -11.01 0.91 12.49
CA GLN A 318 -12.32 1.46 12.13
C GLN A 318 -12.64 2.62 13.07
N THR A 319 -12.90 3.80 12.49
CA THR A 319 -13.11 5.05 13.24
C THR A 319 -14.52 5.60 13.13
N SER A 320 -15.40 4.99 12.33
CA SER A 320 -16.80 5.39 12.22
C SER A 320 -17.48 5.34 13.58
N GLY A 321 -18.11 6.46 13.98
CA GLY A 321 -18.78 6.58 15.27
C GLY A 321 -17.87 6.79 16.47
N LEU A 322 -16.56 6.94 16.27
CA LEU A 322 -15.59 7.21 17.34
C LEU A 322 -15.21 8.69 17.39
N THR A 323 -15.03 9.21 18.59
CA THR A 323 -14.41 10.54 18.82
C THR A 323 -12.90 10.47 18.60
N ALA A 324 -12.27 11.61 18.37
CA ALA A 324 -10.81 11.71 18.24
C ALA A 324 -10.07 11.14 19.46
N ARG A 325 -10.61 11.40 20.68
CA ARG A 325 -10.09 10.85 21.95
C ARG A 325 -10.13 9.33 21.99
N GLN A 326 -11.27 8.73 21.62
CA GLN A 326 -11.41 7.27 21.60
C GLN A 326 -10.45 6.63 20.59
N VAL A 327 -10.23 7.28 19.44
CA VAL A 327 -9.26 6.82 18.45
C VAL A 327 -7.84 6.90 18.98
N ALA A 328 -7.44 7.99 19.67
CA ALA A 328 -6.12 8.11 20.28
C ALA A 328 -5.86 7.00 21.31
N CYS A 329 -6.83 6.73 22.21
CA CYS A 329 -6.74 5.63 23.15
C CYS A 329 -6.55 4.27 22.47
N ARG A 330 -7.30 3.99 21.40
CA ARG A 330 -7.17 2.73 20.66
C ARG A 330 -5.84 2.61 19.94
N VAL A 331 -5.31 3.70 19.38
CA VAL A 331 -3.96 3.72 18.78
C VAL A 331 -2.92 3.30 19.80
N ILE A 332 -2.95 3.91 21.00
CA ILE A 332 -2.00 3.60 22.06
C ILE A 332 -2.15 2.16 22.55
N ALA A 333 -3.39 1.68 22.71
CA ALA A 333 -3.67 0.30 23.13
C ALA A 333 -3.15 -0.74 22.15
N ASN A 334 -3.03 -0.43 20.86
CA ASN A 334 -2.44 -1.35 19.87
C ASN A 334 -0.90 -1.37 19.91
N TYR A 335 -0.23 -0.34 20.46
CA TYR A 335 1.23 -0.24 20.49
C TYR A 335 1.81 0.18 21.85
N PRO A 336 1.40 -0.47 22.95
CA PRO A 336 1.82 -0.04 24.29
C PRO A 336 3.33 -0.14 24.51
N GLN A 337 3.97 -1.18 23.95
CA GLN A 337 5.42 -1.40 24.08
C GLN A 337 6.22 -0.40 23.23
N LEU A 338 5.81 -0.16 21.99
CA LEU A 338 6.49 0.73 21.06
C LEU A 338 6.41 2.18 21.54
N LEU A 339 5.30 2.59 22.13
CA LEU A 339 5.08 3.95 22.63
C LEU A 339 5.59 4.16 24.08
N GLY A 340 6.10 3.12 24.72
CA GLY A 340 6.60 3.20 26.09
C GLY A 340 5.49 3.47 27.14
N CYS A 341 4.23 3.30 26.76
CA CYS A 341 3.07 3.52 27.62
C CYS A 341 2.77 2.22 28.41
N GLY A 342 3.65 1.89 29.37
CA GLY A 342 3.49 0.70 30.20
C GLY A 342 2.28 0.80 31.15
N ALA A 343 1.47 -0.27 31.15
CA ALA A 343 0.60 -0.73 32.23
C ALA A 343 -0.64 0.09 32.66
N CYS A 344 -1.04 1.17 31.99
CA CYS A 344 -2.26 1.89 32.40
C CYS A 344 -3.49 1.68 31.52
N ILE A 345 -3.42 0.89 30.48
CA ILE A 345 -4.56 0.71 29.56
C ILE A 345 -4.94 -0.76 29.51
N SER A 346 -5.74 -1.22 30.49
CA SER A 346 -6.59 -2.40 30.28
C SER A 346 -7.53 -2.08 29.13
N THR A 347 -7.59 -2.95 28.12
CA THR A 347 -8.47 -2.81 26.96
C THR A 347 -9.88 -2.43 27.38
N PRO A 348 -10.40 -1.24 27.01
CA PRO A 348 -11.77 -0.90 27.31
C PRO A 348 -12.68 -1.86 26.55
N SER A 349 -13.52 -2.60 27.27
CA SER A 349 -14.67 -3.27 26.67
C SER A 349 -15.52 -2.26 25.90
N HIS A 350 -16.21 -2.68 24.88
CA HIS A 350 -16.91 -1.87 23.87
C HIS A 350 -17.89 -0.78 24.39
N HIS A 351 -18.04 -0.58 25.70
CA HIS A 351 -19.02 0.33 26.30
C HIS A 351 -18.55 1.13 27.54
N ASP A 352 -17.25 1.17 27.85
CA ASP A 352 -16.85 1.81 29.12
C ASP A 352 -16.22 3.21 28.91
N ASP A 353 -17.09 4.24 28.93
CA ASP A 353 -16.71 5.67 29.04
C ASP A 353 -16.18 6.04 30.43
N SER A 354 -16.26 5.15 31.43
CA SER A 354 -15.88 5.46 32.82
C SER A 354 -14.37 5.59 32.99
N PHE A 355 -13.59 4.88 32.21
CA PHE A 355 -12.12 4.97 32.25
C PHE A 355 -11.60 6.32 31.75
N LEU A 356 -12.24 6.89 30.72
CA LEU A 356 -11.86 8.20 30.17
C LEU A 356 -12.12 9.34 31.16
N ARG A 357 -13.12 9.19 32.05
CA ARG A 357 -13.40 10.17 33.13
C ARG A 357 -12.36 10.16 34.24
N GLN A 358 -11.70 9.04 34.50
CA GLN A 358 -10.67 8.92 35.53
C GLN A 358 -9.31 9.48 35.12
N VAL A 359 -8.97 9.43 33.80
CA VAL A 359 -7.65 9.85 33.31
C VAL A 359 -7.62 11.33 32.88
N LEU A 360 -8.78 11.94 32.60
CA LEU A 360 -8.91 13.29 32.02
C LEU A 360 -9.50 14.33 32.98
N VAL A 361 -9.60 14.02 34.27
CA VAL A 361 -9.95 15.04 35.27
C VAL A 361 -8.64 15.62 35.84
N PRO A 362 -8.44 16.97 35.80
CA PRO A 362 -7.25 17.63 36.30
C PRO A 362 -7.08 17.50 37.80
#